data_d883edf9e419664de04ae89d78c951d8
#
_entry.id   d883edf9e419664de04ae89d78c951d8
#
_cell.length_a   1.000
_cell.length_b   1.000
_cell.length_c   1.000
_cell.angle_alpha   90.00
_cell.angle_beta   90.00
_cell.angle_gamma   90.00
#
_symmetry.space_group_name_H-M   'P 1'
#
loop_
_entity.id
_entity.type
_entity.pdbx_description
1 polymer ?
#
loop_
_entity_poly.entity_id
_entity_poly.type
_entity_poly.pdbx_seq_one_letter_code
_entity_poly.pdbx_strand_id
1 'polypeptide(L)'
;MKNVYKKSLIPALLVIILSGVARAEDVELDKIVVTPSRIEESSGDIGRTVDVVTSKDIEKSGAQDLGNALTDLTSVNISNYGGPNATKSIRMRGSTAAQVLVLMDGRPINNPRDGEVDLSSIPLDNISRVEVMHGPGSSLYGSSAMGGVVNIITKNPPKEGQKMELYSSFGTARTYVERMLYGAKVSKLGFLISGGYESSVGFRENSELSAKDCNIKLGYELNGENNVNFNSGFYTSKVGTPYKITAPDLDDKQNTLKRFFDFNWNFKPDEQTGISAKAYQNYDRLEFMENSITYTKDIQATTVRGLDLQFDKQLLDIYRIVCGFNYVMNMNDSTTSAKHEYNVTSGYLENRLDLFDNKLNVNLSARLDDYSNFGTQINPSLDLLYKFNDAIKFHGLISRSYRVPTFNDLYWPRSEYYYPEGVLVGGEEGNLNLKPEKGITGEFGFESKINEYLTSGLTYYRSDYKQLIQWSEDSSGWWRPNNVSSAVINGLEFENKIFITDNLDLNVNYTYMIAKDEKTHKYLVYQPEQKIDSSLKYNDHNGLTVELKGQFTGIRYGDAANDTKVKSFYIFGLSVAKKFKTGITCFGYIDNLLNRKYQVQSGYPMPGFSLTGGIKAEF
;
A
#
# COMPACT_ATOMS: atom_id res chain seq x y z
N MET A 1 17.89 43.49 -15.85
CA MET A 1 18.92 42.50 -15.56
C MET A 1 19.10 42.41 -14.05
N LYS A 2 18.52 41.43 -13.39
CA LYS A 2 18.82 41.03 -12.04
C LYS A 2 18.79 39.50 -11.99
N ASN A 3 19.95 38.89 -12.01
CA ASN A 3 20.17 37.47 -11.84
C ASN A 3 19.77 37.06 -10.43
N VAL A 4 18.77 36.19 -10.31
CA VAL A 4 18.45 35.47 -9.09
C VAL A 4 19.08 34.09 -9.21
N TYR A 5 20.25 33.90 -8.62
CA TYR A 5 20.86 32.60 -8.42
C TYR A 5 19.99 31.80 -7.44
N LYS A 6 19.25 30.83 -7.92
CA LYS A 6 18.71 29.74 -7.09
C LYS A 6 19.89 28.88 -6.64
N LYS A 7 20.32 29.01 -5.39
CA LYS A 7 21.24 28.07 -4.75
C LYS A 7 20.51 26.72 -4.61
N SER A 8 20.86 25.78 -5.47
CA SER A 8 20.59 24.37 -5.27
C SER A 8 21.51 23.89 -4.12
N LEU A 9 20.93 23.63 -2.96
CA LEU A 9 21.61 22.88 -1.90
C LEU A 9 21.67 21.41 -2.37
N ILE A 10 22.80 21.05 -2.99
CA ILE A 10 23.22 19.66 -3.11
C ILE A 10 23.72 19.26 -1.72
N PRO A 11 23.11 18.30 -1.02
CA PRO A 11 23.68 17.81 0.21
C PRO A 11 25.00 17.10 -0.11
N ALA A 12 26.08 17.62 0.43
CA ALA A 12 27.39 17.01 0.35
C ALA A 12 27.31 15.63 1.01
N LEU A 13 27.59 14.59 0.23
CA LEU A 13 27.67 13.21 0.68
C LEU A 13 28.87 13.09 1.63
N LEU A 14 28.64 13.05 2.93
CA LEU A 14 29.70 12.86 3.94
C LEU A 14 30.07 11.37 3.94
N VAL A 15 31.12 11.01 3.21
CA VAL A 15 31.73 9.68 3.27
C VAL A 15 32.57 9.57 4.55
N ILE A 16 32.01 8.97 5.58
CA ILE A 16 32.74 8.63 6.81
C ILE A 16 33.36 7.25 6.60
N ILE A 17 34.69 7.22 6.46
CA ILE A 17 35.46 5.96 6.46
C ILE A 17 35.72 5.62 7.94
N LEU A 18 35.01 4.66 8.49
CA LEU A 18 35.25 4.07 9.80
C LEU A 18 36.13 2.84 9.68
N SER A 19 37.26 2.82 10.36
CA SER A 19 38.19 1.69 10.45
C SER A 19 37.65 0.59 11.37
N GLY A 20 37.85 -0.64 10.94
CA GLY A 20 37.24 -1.89 11.36
C GLY A 20 37.20 -2.23 12.84
N VAL A 21 36.02 -2.75 13.19
CA VAL A 21 35.80 -3.66 14.31
C VAL A 21 35.19 -4.94 13.68
N ALA A 22 35.78 -6.08 13.98
CA ALA A 22 35.29 -7.37 13.45
C ALA A 22 33.87 -7.65 13.96
N ARG A 23 32.93 -7.84 13.06
CA ARG A 23 31.54 -8.16 13.32
C ARG A 23 31.30 -9.68 13.22
N ALA A 24 30.53 -10.26 14.12
CA ALA A 24 29.90 -11.53 13.87
C ALA A 24 28.82 -11.34 12.79
N GLU A 25 28.90 -12.05 11.69
CA GLU A 25 27.93 -12.02 10.61
C GLU A 25 26.53 -12.47 11.12
N ASP A 26 25.66 -11.53 11.43
CA ASP A 26 24.22 -11.77 11.25
C ASP A 26 23.98 -11.69 9.73
N VAL A 27 24.04 -12.81 9.06
CA VAL A 27 23.63 -12.95 7.67
C VAL A 27 22.14 -12.63 7.65
N GLU A 28 21.76 -11.42 7.23
CA GLU A 28 20.37 -11.09 6.92
C GLU A 28 20.00 -11.98 5.74
N LEU A 29 19.38 -13.13 6.03
CA LEU A 29 18.88 -14.06 5.01
C LEU A 29 17.92 -13.29 4.11
N ASP A 30 18.09 -13.42 2.79
CA ASP A 30 17.17 -12.83 1.81
C ASP A 30 15.73 -13.18 2.19
N LYS A 31 14.87 -12.17 2.25
CA LYS A 31 13.48 -12.35 2.63
C LYS A 31 12.74 -13.09 1.53
N ILE A 32 11.95 -14.10 1.89
CA ILE A 32 11.09 -14.79 0.93
C ILE A 32 9.87 -13.91 0.64
N VAL A 33 9.61 -13.66 -0.64
CA VAL A 33 8.49 -12.87 -1.14
C VAL A 33 7.70 -13.63 -2.20
N VAL A 34 6.46 -13.26 -2.43
CA VAL A 34 5.53 -13.89 -3.40
C VAL A 34 5.06 -12.91 -4.46
N THR A 35 4.99 -11.62 -4.11
CA THR A 35 4.34 -10.61 -4.95
C THR A 35 4.95 -10.44 -6.34
N PRO A 36 6.26 -10.51 -6.56
CA PRO A 36 6.84 -10.23 -7.88
C PRO A 36 6.50 -11.26 -8.96
N SER A 37 6.27 -12.52 -8.57
CA SER A 37 6.12 -13.65 -9.52
C SER A 37 4.95 -14.58 -9.18
N ARG A 38 4.18 -14.27 -8.14
CA ARG A 38 3.08 -15.12 -7.61
C ARG A 38 3.54 -16.50 -7.08
N ILE A 39 4.84 -16.71 -6.95
CA ILE A 39 5.47 -17.88 -6.32
C ILE A 39 6.44 -17.42 -5.23
N GLU A 40 6.78 -18.31 -4.30
CA GLU A 40 7.75 -18.03 -3.24
C GLU A 40 9.16 -17.99 -3.84
N GLU A 41 9.88 -16.88 -3.64
CA GLU A 41 11.26 -16.69 -4.07
C GLU A 41 12.03 -15.75 -3.13
N SER A 42 13.36 -15.79 -3.23
CA SER A 42 14.22 -14.87 -2.47
C SER A 42 14.12 -13.45 -3.04
N SER A 43 14.03 -12.46 -2.18
CA SER A 43 14.04 -11.04 -2.59
C SER A 43 15.34 -10.66 -3.31
N GLY A 44 16.43 -11.40 -3.09
CA GLY A 44 17.71 -11.22 -3.78
C GLY A 44 17.74 -11.69 -5.23
N ASP A 45 16.73 -12.44 -5.69
CA ASP A 45 16.63 -13.03 -7.02
C ASP A 45 15.61 -12.31 -7.94
N ILE A 46 15.14 -11.13 -7.52
CA ILE A 46 14.08 -10.39 -8.20
C ILE A 46 14.65 -9.20 -8.97
N GLY A 47 14.23 -9.06 -10.23
CA GLY A 47 14.66 -7.99 -11.14
C GLY A 47 13.95 -6.63 -10.94
N ARG A 48 13.46 -6.34 -9.74
CA ARG A 48 12.77 -5.08 -9.39
C ARG A 48 12.86 -4.80 -7.90
N THR A 49 12.60 -3.54 -7.51
CA THR A 49 12.60 -3.13 -6.10
C THR A 49 11.39 -3.71 -5.35
N VAL A 50 11.64 -4.39 -4.23
CA VAL A 50 10.60 -4.95 -3.34
C VAL A 50 10.98 -4.70 -1.89
N ASP A 51 10.13 -3.94 -1.18
CA ASP A 51 10.24 -3.78 0.26
C ASP A 51 9.44 -4.85 1.00
N VAL A 52 9.97 -5.32 2.11
CA VAL A 52 9.28 -6.24 3.01
C VAL A 52 9.26 -5.66 4.42
N VAL A 53 8.06 -5.31 4.89
CA VAL A 53 7.81 -4.82 6.25
C VAL A 53 7.22 -5.97 7.06
N THR A 54 7.99 -6.52 8.00
CA THR A 54 7.55 -7.65 8.84
C THR A 54 6.69 -7.20 10.02
N SER A 55 5.94 -8.13 10.64
CA SER A 55 5.21 -7.84 11.88
C SER A 55 6.11 -7.28 12.98
N LYS A 56 7.37 -7.73 13.05
CA LYS A 56 8.36 -7.21 13.99
C LYS A 56 8.75 -5.76 13.68
N ASP A 57 8.86 -5.39 12.39
CA ASP A 57 9.15 -4.02 11.98
C ASP A 57 7.97 -3.11 12.31
N ILE A 58 6.73 -3.56 12.07
CA ILE A 58 5.51 -2.85 12.44
C ILE A 58 5.45 -2.61 13.97
N GLU A 59 5.67 -3.65 14.77
CA GLU A 59 5.66 -3.56 16.23
C GLU A 59 6.74 -2.60 16.77
N LYS A 60 7.93 -2.62 16.19
CA LYS A 60 9.05 -1.74 16.60
C LYS A 60 8.84 -0.30 16.18
N SER A 61 8.22 -0.07 15.02
CA SER A 61 8.03 1.27 14.45
C SER A 61 7.02 2.12 15.22
N GLY A 62 6.16 1.50 16.02
CA GLY A 62 5.08 2.18 16.72
C GLY A 62 3.92 2.59 15.83
N ALA A 63 3.82 2.01 14.63
CA ALA A 63 2.74 2.28 13.71
C ALA A 63 1.38 1.95 14.35
N GLN A 64 0.45 2.89 14.27
CA GLN A 64 -0.91 2.74 14.79
C GLN A 64 -1.85 2.12 13.76
N ASP A 65 -1.54 2.24 12.48
CA ASP A 65 -2.25 1.67 11.34
C ASP A 65 -1.29 1.32 10.20
N LEU A 66 -1.80 0.64 9.18
CA LEU A 66 -0.99 0.20 8.05
C LEU A 66 -0.40 1.36 7.23
N GLY A 67 -1.12 2.48 7.10
CA GLY A 67 -0.59 3.67 6.43
C GLY A 67 0.66 4.20 7.13
N ASN A 68 0.65 4.28 8.47
CA ASN A 68 1.82 4.68 9.26
C ASN A 68 2.99 3.68 9.10
N ALA A 69 2.70 2.38 9.03
CA ALA A 69 3.73 1.35 8.87
C ALA A 69 4.47 1.43 7.53
N LEU A 70 3.82 1.96 6.48
CA LEU A 70 4.36 2.06 5.12
C LEU A 70 4.89 3.45 4.76
N THR A 71 4.72 4.44 5.63
CA THR A 71 5.08 5.85 5.33
C THR A 71 6.57 6.05 5.08
N ASP A 72 7.43 5.28 5.74
CA ASP A 72 8.90 5.44 5.70
C ASP A 72 9.54 4.75 4.48
N LEU A 73 8.74 4.07 3.65
CA LEU A 73 9.23 3.41 2.43
C LEU A 73 9.53 4.44 1.33
N THR A 74 10.54 4.13 0.52
CA THR A 74 10.96 4.94 -0.61
C THR A 74 9.83 5.12 -1.60
N SER A 75 9.63 6.32 -2.12
CA SER A 75 8.59 6.66 -3.11
C SER A 75 7.14 6.28 -2.73
N VAL A 76 6.88 5.93 -1.46
CA VAL A 76 5.55 5.72 -0.92
C VAL A 76 5.04 7.01 -0.28
N ASN A 77 3.84 7.43 -0.65
CA ASN A 77 3.15 8.58 -0.10
C ASN A 77 1.78 8.15 0.40
N ILE A 78 1.50 8.43 1.68
CA ILE A 78 0.19 8.14 2.27
C ILE A 78 -0.67 9.39 2.21
N SER A 79 -1.77 9.34 1.47
CA SER A 79 -2.83 10.33 1.57
C SER A 79 -3.51 10.18 2.93
N ASN A 80 -3.67 11.27 3.68
CA ASN A 80 -4.29 11.25 5.00
C ASN A 80 -5.17 12.50 5.18
N TYR A 81 -6.42 12.30 5.49
CA TYR A 81 -7.44 13.35 5.61
C TYR A 81 -7.65 13.85 7.05
N GLY A 82 -6.63 13.80 7.90
CA GLY A 82 -6.66 14.52 9.17
C GLY A 82 -6.45 13.67 10.42
N GLY A 83 -5.62 12.64 10.35
CA GLY A 83 -5.17 11.93 11.54
C GLY A 83 -5.49 10.44 11.58
N PRO A 84 -5.39 9.79 12.75
CA PRO A 84 -5.51 8.34 12.87
C PRO A 84 -6.84 7.77 12.36
N ASN A 85 -7.93 8.49 12.60
CA ASN A 85 -9.29 8.04 12.31
C ASN A 85 -9.78 8.39 10.89
N ALA A 86 -8.97 9.12 10.13
CA ALA A 86 -9.30 9.52 8.77
C ALA A 86 -8.90 8.45 7.77
N THR A 87 -9.58 8.43 6.63
CA THR A 87 -9.22 7.58 5.48
C THR A 87 -7.77 7.79 5.09
N LYS A 88 -7.06 6.69 4.89
CA LYS A 88 -5.67 6.65 4.43
C LYS A 88 -5.55 5.80 3.19
N SER A 89 -4.97 6.34 2.13
CA SER A 89 -4.71 5.59 0.90
C SER A 89 -3.26 5.72 0.46
N ILE A 90 -2.74 4.69 -0.21
CA ILE A 90 -1.35 4.61 -0.63
C ILE A 90 -1.19 5.11 -2.08
N ARG A 91 -0.15 5.89 -2.31
CA ARG A 91 0.31 6.34 -3.63
C ARG A 91 1.78 5.98 -3.78
N MET A 92 2.19 5.58 -4.97
CA MET A 92 3.56 5.16 -5.24
C MET A 92 4.06 5.78 -6.55
N ARG A 93 5.31 6.27 -6.57
CA ARG A 93 6.00 6.75 -7.78
C ARG A 93 5.17 7.70 -8.64
N GLY A 94 4.48 8.64 -7.99
CA GLY A 94 3.66 9.65 -8.68
C GLY A 94 2.29 9.19 -9.16
N SER A 95 1.90 7.95 -8.90
CA SER A 95 0.56 7.43 -9.20
C SER A 95 -0.49 7.97 -8.22
N THR A 96 -1.76 7.80 -8.56
CA THR A 96 -2.90 7.99 -7.65
C THR A 96 -3.12 6.74 -6.81
N ALA A 97 -3.95 6.81 -5.77
CA ALA A 97 -4.27 5.65 -4.94
C ALA A 97 -5.03 4.55 -5.72
N ALA A 98 -5.88 4.93 -6.67
CA ALA A 98 -6.58 3.98 -7.54
C ALA A 98 -5.66 3.27 -8.55
N GLN A 99 -4.42 3.73 -8.68
CA GLN A 99 -3.38 3.15 -9.55
C GLN A 99 -2.37 2.28 -8.78
N VAL A 100 -2.60 2.02 -7.48
CA VAL A 100 -1.84 1.09 -6.65
C VAL A 100 -2.75 -0.07 -6.27
N LEU A 101 -2.34 -1.28 -6.65
CA LEU A 101 -3.09 -2.49 -6.31
C LEU A 101 -2.72 -2.94 -4.90
N VAL A 102 -3.73 -3.17 -4.07
CA VAL A 102 -3.55 -3.73 -2.73
C VAL A 102 -4.18 -5.12 -2.67
N LEU A 103 -3.39 -6.08 -2.22
CA LEU A 103 -3.78 -7.47 -2.05
C LEU A 103 -3.79 -7.84 -0.56
N MET A 104 -4.63 -8.78 -0.19
CA MET A 104 -4.58 -9.47 1.10
C MET A 104 -4.52 -10.98 0.84
N ASP A 105 -3.42 -11.62 1.23
CA ASP A 105 -3.13 -13.02 0.91
C ASP A 105 -3.28 -13.32 -0.61
N GLY A 106 -2.85 -12.37 -1.48
CA GLY A 106 -2.97 -12.45 -2.94
C GLY A 106 -4.36 -12.15 -3.52
N ARG A 107 -5.37 -11.86 -2.70
CA ARG A 107 -6.73 -11.47 -3.12
C ARG A 107 -6.81 -9.94 -3.25
N PRO A 108 -7.22 -9.37 -4.39
CA PRO A 108 -7.42 -7.93 -4.55
C PRO A 108 -8.47 -7.38 -3.58
N ILE A 109 -8.15 -6.26 -2.91
CA ILE A 109 -9.05 -5.60 -1.96
C ILE A 109 -9.37 -4.14 -2.32
N ASN A 110 -8.89 -3.65 -3.47
CA ASN A 110 -9.32 -2.35 -4.00
C ASN A 110 -10.83 -2.34 -4.22
N ASN A 111 -11.49 -1.27 -3.77
CA ASN A 111 -12.91 -1.12 -3.94
C ASN A 111 -13.22 -0.66 -5.38
N PRO A 112 -14.01 -1.39 -6.18
CA PRO A 112 -14.31 -0.98 -7.55
C PRO A 112 -15.15 0.30 -7.64
N ARG A 113 -15.73 0.78 -6.52
CA ARG A 113 -16.45 2.05 -6.44
C ARG A 113 -15.54 3.25 -6.75
N ASP A 114 -14.35 3.31 -6.13
CA ASP A 114 -13.39 4.41 -6.20
C ASP A 114 -11.96 3.99 -6.56
N GLY A 115 -11.69 2.68 -6.61
CA GLY A 115 -10.39 2.11 -6.93
C GLY A 115 -9.40 2.09 -5.76
N GLU A 116 -9.75 2.62 -4.60
CA GLU A 116 -8.84 2.80 -3.46
C GLU A 116 -9.02 1.74 -2.37
N VAL A 117 -8.06 1.70 -1.45
CA VAL A 117 -8.12 0.94 -0.20
C VAL A 117 -7.89 1.88 0.96
N ASP A 118 -8.81 1.87 1.92
CA ASP A 118 -8.58 2.55 3.19
C ASP A 118 -7.72 1.67 4.10
N LEU A 119 -6.44 2.04 4.23
CA LEU A 119 -5.43 1.35 5.04
C LEU A 119 -5.71 1.45 6.54
N SER A 120 -6.48 2.46 7.00
CA SER A 120 -6.87 2.58 8.40
C SER A 120 -7.84 1.50 8.85
N SER A 121 -8.54 0.87 7.90
CA SER A 121 -9.48 -0.24 8.15
C SER A 121 -8.84 -1.62 8.22
N ILE A 122 -7.51 -1.72 8.16
CA ILE A 122 -6.77 -2.99 8.16
C ILE A 122 -6.05 -3.17 9.50
N PRO A 123 -6.52 -4.10 10.36
CA PRO A 123 -5.90 -4.37 11.66
C PRO A 123 -4.47 -4.91 11.54
N LEU A 124 -3.54 -4.35 12.32
CA LEU A 124 -2.12 -4.70 12.26
C LEU A 124 -1.78 -6.05 12.94
N ASP A 125 -2.56 -6.45 13.93
CA ASP A 125 -2.31 -7.64 14.77
C ASP A 125 -2.33 -8.96 13.99
N ASN A 126 -3.08 -9.02 12.89
CA ASN A 126 -3.16 -10.21 12.04
C ASN A 126 -2.15 -10.19 10.86
N ILE A 127 -1.32 -9.16 10.73
CA ILE A 127 -0.33 -9.07 9.65
C ILE A 127 0.93 -9.85 10.04
N SER A 128 1.38 -10.72 9.13
CA SER A 128 2.69 -11.39 9.21
C SER A 128 3.78 -10.54 8.57
N ARG A 129 3.51 -10.03 7.37
CA ARG A 129 4.37 -9.10 6.64
C ARG A 129 3.58 -8.38 5.55
N VAL A 130 4.12 -7.27 5.08
CA VAL A 130 3.64 -6.55 3.90
C VAL A 130 4.76 -6.52 2.87
N GLU A 131 4.46 -6.94 1.66
CA GLU A 131 5.36 -6.89 0.51
C GLU A 131 4.93 -5.72 -0.37
N VAL A 132 5.83 -4.79 -0.64
CA VAL A 132 5.59 -3.61 -1.48
C VAL A 132 6.47 -3.70 -2.72
N MET A 133 5.87 -4.04 -3.83
CA MET A 133 6.52 -4.11 -5.13
C MET A 133 6.39 -2.76 -5.84
N HIS A 134 7.51 -2.13 -6.11
CA HIS A 134 7.56 -0.86 -6.82
C HIS A 134 7.42 -1.03 -8.33
N GLY A 135 6.78 -0.04 -8.97
CA GLY A 135 6.55 -0.08 -10.40
C GLY A 135 5.42 -1.02 -10.85
N PRO A 136 5.16 -1.10 -12.16
CA PRO A 136 3.96 -1.75 -12.68
C PRO A 136 3.93 -3.26 -12.46
N GLY A 137 2.76 -3.77 -12.07
CA GLY A 137 2.47 -5.19 -11.86
C GLY A 137 1.34 -5.74 -12.75
N SER A 138 0.90 -4.97 -13.77
CA SER A 138 -0.28 -5.35 -14.57
C SER A 138 -0.09 -6.62 -15.42
N SER A 139 1.15 -7.01 -15.70
CA SER A 139 1.46 -8.27 -16.42
C SER A 139 1.09 -9.54 -15.65
N LEU A 140 0.88 -9.45 -14.34
CA LEU A 140 0.44 -10.57 -13.48
C LEU A 140 -0.89 -10.31 -12.80
N TYR A 141 -1.15 -9.06 -12.41
CA TYR A 141 -2.26 -8.68 -11.54
C TYR A 141 -3.39 -7.92 -12.24
N GLY A 142 -3.14 -7.40 -13.45
CA GLY A 142 -4.15 -6.68 -14.24
C GLY A 142 -4.31 -5.22 -13.84
N SER A 143 -5.55 -4.74 -13.77
CA SER A 143 -5.89 -3.34 -13.51
C SER A 143 -5.38 -2.85 -12.16
N SER A 144 -5.19 -1.52 -12.07
CA SER A 144 -4.77 -0.77 -10.86
C SER A 144 -3.33 -0.98 -10.41
N ALA A 145 -2.56 -1.87 -11.02
CA ALA A 145 -1.16 -2.11 -10.70
C ALA A 145 -0.22 -1.25 -11.57
N MET A 146 -0.45 0.08 -11.63
CA MET A 146 0.36 1.01 -12.45
C MET A 146 1.54 1.57 -11.66
N GLY A 147 1.32 2.02 -10.41
CA GLY A 147 2.34 2.59 -9.54
C GLY A 147 3.07 1.55 -8.71
N GLY A 148 2.41 0.44 -8.40
CA GLY A 148 2.96 -0.64 -7.59
C GLY A 148 1.89 -1.64 -7.15
N VAL A 149 2.36 -2.66 -6.41
CA VAL A 149 1.51 -3.66 -5.76
C VAL A 149 1.90 -3.79 -4.29
N VAL A 150 0.93 -3.71 -3.40
CA VAL A 150 1.08 -3.94 -1.96
C VAL A 150 0.37 -5.22 -1.60
N ASN A 151 1.09 -6.23 -1.12
CA ASN A 151 0.49 -7.49 -0.71
C ASN A 151 0.63 -7.69 0.80
N ILE A 152 -0.48 -7.69 1.49
CA ILE A 152 -0.60 -7.89 2.92
C ILE A 152 -0.74 -9.38 3.17
N ILE A 153 0.28 -9.98 3.77
CA ILE A 153 0.29 -11.41 4.12
C ILE A 153 -0.13 -11.54 5.58
N THR A 154 -1.24 -12.23 5.83
CA THR A 154 -1.75 -12.44 7.18
C THR A 154 -1.05 -13.59 7.90
N LYS A 155 -1.09 -13.58 9.23
CA LYS A 155 -0.55 -14.67 10.07
C LYS A 155 -1.25 -15.99 9.73
N ASN A 156 -0.50 -17.09 9.81
CA ASN A 156 -1.03 -18.44 9.65
C ASN A 156 -1.23 -19.09 11.03
N PRO A 157 -2.09 -20.13 11.14
CA PRO A 157 -2.13 -20.99 12.32
C PRO A 157 -0.73 -21.48 12.70
N PRO A 158 -0.44 -21.69 13.99
CA PRO A 158 0.84 -22.24 14.41
C PRO A 158 1.05 -23.63 13.79
N LYS A 159 2.32 -23.99 13.50
CA LYS A 159 2.66 -25.30 12.94
C LYS A 159 2.43 -26.44 13.93
N GLU A 160 2.54 -26.15 15.21
CA GLU A 160 2.33 -27.06 16.34
C GLU A 160 1.93 -26.28 17.59
N GLY A 161 1.28 -26.96 18.54
CA GLY A 161 0.88 -26.37 19.82
C GLY A 161 -0.19 -25.29 19.70
N GLN A 162 -0.08 -24.29 20.56
CA GLN A 162 -0.99 -23.16 20.63
C GLN A 162 -0.21 -21.85 20.83
N LYS A 163 -0.82 -20.74 20.41
CA LYS A 163 -0.27 -19.40 20.57
C LYS A 163 -1.40 -18.44 20.92
N MET A 164 -1.17 -17.55 21.90
CA MET A 164 -2.08 -16.47 22.25
C MET A 164 -1.32 -15.15 22.29
N GLU A 165 -1.88 -14.12 21.71
CA GLU A 165 -1.37 -12.75 21.79
C GLU A 165 -2.49 -11.83 22.29
N LEU A 166 -2.17 -11.00 23.29
CA LEU A 166 -3.04 -9.94 23.81
C LEU A 166 -2.32 -8.61 23.65
N TYR A 167 -3.03 -7.60 23.19
CA TYR A 167 -2.51 -6.26 22.99
C TYR A 167 -3.49 -5.24 23.56
N SER A 168 -2.99 -4.28 24.33
CA SER A 168 -3.76 -3.17 24.87
C SER A 168 -2.94 -1.89 24.80
N SER A 169 -3.53 -0.80 24.28
CA SER A 169 -2.90 0.50 24.24
C SER A 169 -3.86 1.63 24.53
N PHE A 170 -3.31 2.71 25.06
CA PHE A 170 -4.00 3.97 25.30
C PHE A 170 -3.16 5.15 24.82
N GLY A 171 -3.79 6.16 24.20
CA GLY A 171 -3.07 7.28 23.61
C GLY A 171 -3.82 8.60 23.63
N THR A 172 -3.19 9.61 23.03
CA THR A 172 -3.77 10.95 22.82
C THR A 172 -5.13 10.84 22.13
N ALA A 173 -6.01 11.83 22.33
CA ALA A 173 -7.41 11.82 21.89
C ALA A 173 -8.23 10.65 22.49
N ARG A 174 -7.83 10.16 23.68
CA ARG A 174 -8.45 9.00 24.34
C ARG A 174 -8.54 7.80 23.39
N THR A 175 -7.55 7.64 22.53
CA THR A 175 -7.46 6.49 21.64
C THR A 175 -7.18 5.24 22.46
N TYR A 176 -8.03 4.24 22.31
CA TYR A 176 -7.96 2.97 23.03
C TYR A 176 -8.06 1.84 22.03
N VAL A 177 -7.13 0.87 22.10
CA VAL A 177 -7.08 -0.29 21.22
C VAL A 177 -6.90 -1.55 22.05
N GLU A 178 -7.81 -2.52 21.85
CA GLU A 178 -7.72 -3.87 22.41
C GLU A 178 -7.71 -4.88 21.28
N ARG A 179 -6.77 -5.84 21.31
CA ARG A 179 -6.63 -6.89 20.31
C ARG A 179 -6.36 -8.24 20.98
N MET A 180 -6.92 -9.28 20.40
CA MET A 180 -6.65 -10.66 20.79
C MET A 180 -6.42 -11.52 19.55
N LEU A 181 -5.42 -12.39 19.62
CA LEU A 181 -5.17 -13.44 18.64
C LEU A 181 -4.95 -14.74 19.37
N TYR A 182 -5.66 -15.80 18.93
CA TYR A 182 -5.48 -17.15 19.43
C TYR A 182 -5.42 -18.13 18.28
N GLY A 183 -4.41 -18.99 18.27
CA GLY A 183 -4.23 -20.03 17.28
C GLY A 183 -3.81 -21.35 17.89
N ALA A 184 -4.19 -22.45 17.26
CA ALA A 184 -3.74 -23.79 17.64
C ALA A 184 -3.67 -24.73 16.45
N LYS A 185 -2.86 -25.78 16.58
CA LYS A 185 -2.79 -26.92 15.66
C LYS A 185 -3.25 -28.17 16.40
N VAL A 186 -4.28 -28.82 15.87
CA VAL A 186 -4.82 -30.08 16.39
C VAL A 186 -4.77 -31.11 15.26
N SER A 187 -3.81 -32.03 15.32
CA SER A 187 -3.56 -32.99 14.21
C SER A 187 -3.33 -32.26 12.88
N LYS A 188 -4.17 -32.50 11.87
CA LYS A 188 -4.09 -31.88 10.55
C LYS A 188 -4.78 -30.52 10.45
N LEU A 189 -5.59 -30.13 11.46
CA LEU A 189 -6.33 -28.87 11.47
C LEU A 189 -5.56 -27.81 12.27
N GLY A 190 -5.20 -26.73 11.60
CA GLY A 190 -4.75 -25.49 12.22
C GLY A 190 -5.86 -24.45 12.19
N PHE A 191 -5.99 -23.65 13.23
CA PHE A 191 -6.88 -22.49 13.23
C PHE A 191 -6.24 -21.28 13.88
N LEU A 192 -6.66 -20.10 13.45
CA LEU A 192 -6.27 -18.81 13.99
C LEU A 192 -7.51 -17.93 14.05
N ILE A 193 -7.77 -17.34 15.20
CA ILE A 193 -8.86 -16.39 15.41
C ILE A 193 -8.21 -15.09 15.92
N SER A 194 -8.53 -13.96 15.30
CA SER A 194 -8.14 -12.64 15.79
C SER A 194 -9.33 -11.72 15.82
N GLY A 195 -9.26 -10.70 16.67
CA GLY A 195 -10.28 -9.67 16.71
C GLY A 195 -9.91 -8.54 17.63
N GLY A 196 -10.56 -7.40 17.44
CA GLY A 196 -10.25 -6.23 18.20
C GLY A 196 -11.37 -5.20 18.28
N TYR A 197 -11.10 -4.24 19.13
CA TYR A 197 -11.89 -3.04 19.32
C TYR A 197 -10.97 -1.83 19.36
N GLU A 198 -11.37 -0.78 18.66
CA GLU A 198 -10.68 0.50 18.65
C GLU A 198 -11.67 1.64 18.84
N SER A 199 -11.31 2.63 19.65
CA SER A 199 -12.10 3.84 19.82
C SER A 199 -11.22 5.06 20.05
N SER A 200 -11.69 6.23 19.62
CA SER A 200 -11.03 7.52 19.83
C SER A 200 -12.08 8.63 19.83
N VAL A 201 -11.87 9.70 20.59
CA VAL A 201 -12.69 10.91 20.47
C VAL A 201 -12.24 11.81 19.32
N GLY A 202 -11.11 11.47 18.68
CA GLY A 202 -10.56 12.24 17.56
C GLY A 202 -9.79 13.49 17.96
N PHE A 203 -9.12 14.11 16.98
CA PHE A 203 -8.30 15.32 17.16
C PHE A 203 -9.03 16.61 16.79
N ARG A 204 -10.20 16.48 16.20
CA ARG A 204 -11.09 17.57 15.80
C ARG A 204 -12.50 17.25 16.25
N GLU A 205 -13.33 18.26 16.38
CA GLU A 205 -14.77 18.08 16.51
C GLU A 205 -15.30 17.24 15.34
N ASN A 206 -16.23 16.33 15.60
CA ASN A 206 -16.78 15.38 14.65
C ASN A 206 -15.70 14.48 13.95
N SER A 207 -14.70 13.99 14.71
CA SER A 207 -13.68 13.06 14.18
C SER A 207 -13.49 11.82 15.06
N GLU A 208 -14.51 11.45 15.83
CA GLU A 208 -14.50 10.25 16.65
C GLU A 208 -14.52 8.97 15.80
N LEU A 209 -13.97 7.89 16.37
CA LEU A 209 -13.94 6.54 15.79
C LEU A 209 -14.48 5.53 16.80
N SER A 210 -15.23 4.56 16.32
CA SER A 210 -15.47 3.28 16.98
C SER A 210 -15.40 2.17 15.93
N ALA A 211 -14.48 1.25 16.07
CA ALA A 211 -14.27 0.14 15.12
C ALA A 211 -14.20 -1.21 15.83
N LYS A 212 -14.62 -2.25 15.12
CA LYS A 212 -14.56 -3.66 15.55
C LYS A 212 -14.21 -4.53 14.37
N ASP A 213 -13.42 -5.55 14.62
CA ASP A 213 -13.10 -6.56 13.62
C ASP A 213 -13.02 -7.96 14.25
N CYS A 214 -13.18 -8.96 13.38
CA CYS A 214 -12.89 -10.35 13.72
C CYS A 214 -12.47 -11.08 12.45
N ASN A 215 -11.52 -11.99 12.60
CA ASN A 215 -10.97 -12.80 11.52
C ASN A 215 -10.78 -14.24 11.97
N ILE A 216 -11.08 -15.22 11.11
CA ILE A 216 -10.92 -16.64 11.35
C ILE A 216 -10.20 -17.24 10.14
N LYS A 217 -9.06 -17.89 10.38
CA LYS A 217 -8.28 -18.62 9.38
C LYS A 217 -8.19 -20.10 9.79
N LEU A 218 -8.61 -20.99 8.89
CA LEU A 218 -8.55 -22.43 9.04
C LEU A 218 -7.61 -23.00 8.01
N GLY A 219 -6.69 -23.85 8.40
CA GLY A 219 -5.81 -24.60 7.50
C GLY A 219 -5.95 -26.09 7.76
N TYR A 220 -6.15 -26.89 6.72
CA TYR A 220 -6.22 -28.34 6.83
C TYR A 220 -5.24 -29.02 5.87
N GLU A 221 -4.35 -29.83 6.42
CA GLU A 221 -3.39 -30.63 5.68
C GLU A 221 -4.02 -31.96 5.26
N LEU A 222 -4.42 -32.08 3.98
CA LEU A 222 -4.94 -33.34 3.45
C LEU A 222 -3.88 -34.43 3.47
N ASN A 223 -2.69 -34.10 2.96
CA ASN A 223 -1.46 -34.88 3.03
C ASN A 223 -0.26 -33.91 2.90
N GLY A 224 0.97 -34.41 2.84
CA GLY A 224 2.18 -33.57 2.71
C GLY A 224 2.24 -32.69 1.46
N GLU A 225 1.47 -33.02 0.43
CA GLU A 225 1.45 -32.34 -0.87
C GLU A 225 0.23 -31.39 -1.03
N ASN A 226 -0.85 -31.63 -0.28
CA ASN A 226 -2.13 -30.95 -0.42
C ASN A 226 -2.53 -30.23 0.86
N ASN A 227 -2.83 -28.96 0.75
CA ASN A 227 -3.45 -28.19 1.83
C ASN A 227 -4.62 -27.35 1.34
N VAL A 228 -5.59 -27.16 2.20
CA VAL A 228 -6.71 -26.23 1.98
C VAL A 228 -6.73 -25.22 3.10
N ASN A 229 -7.00 -23.97 2.75
CA ASN A 229 -7.13 -22.88 3.68
C ASN A 229 -8.46 -22.16 3.45
N PHE A 230 -9.12 -21.81 4.52
CA PHE A 230 -10.30 -20.97 4.53
C PHE A 230 -10.03 -19.77 5.41
N ASN A 231 -10.32 -18.57 4.90
CA ASN A 231 -10.18 -17.33 5.65
C ASN A 231 -11.46 -16.51 5.51
N SER A 232 -11.97 -15.99 6.62
CA SER A 232 -13.16 -15.15 6.66
C SER A 232 -13.05 -14.12 7.76
N GLY A 233 -13.59 -12.92 7.52
CA GLY A 233 -13.59 -11.90 8.54
C GLY A 233 -14.54 -10.76 8.21
N PHE A 234 -14.67 -9.89 9.21
CA PHE A 234 -15.39 -8.63 9.05
C PHE A 234 -14.63 -7.49 9.76
N TYR A 235 -14.87 -6.29 9.26
CA TYR A 235 -14.52 -5.03 9.89
C TYR A 235 -15.75 -4.11 9.85
N THR A 236 -16.04 -3.42 10.94
CA THR A 236 -17.08 -2.39 10.97
C THR A 236 -16.59 -1.18 11.74
N SER A 237 -16.90 0.01 11.24
CA SER A 237 -16.58 1.27 11.91
C SER A 237 -17.70 2.29 11.81
N LYS A 238 -17.70 3.20 12.79
CA LYS A 238 -18.47 4.43 12.79
C LYS A 238 -17.50 5.57 13.01
N VAL A 239 -17.49 6.55 12.11
CA VAL A 239 -16.58 7.69 12.16
C VAL A 239 -17.34 8.99 11.92
N GLY A 240 -16.90 10.06 12.60
CA GLY A 240 -17.29 11.42 12.27
C GLY A 240 -16.50 11.94 11.07
N THR A 241 -17.10 12.78 10.24
CA THR A 241 -16.50 13.30 9.01
C THR A 241 -16.43 14.83 9.03
N PRO A 242 -15.40 15.42 9.67
CA PRO A 242 -15.34 16.86 9.95
C PRO A 242 -15.00 17.75 8.76
N TYR A 243 -14.82 17.20 7.55
CA TYR A 243 -14.43 17.90 6.32
C TYR A 243 -13.22 18.85 6.45
N LYS A 244 -13.08 19.79 5.50
CA LYS A 244 -12.00 20.80 5.52
C LYS A 244 -12.21 21.81 6.64
N ILE A 245 -11.12 22.33 7.21
CA ILE A 245 -11.20 23.39 8.24
C ILE A 245 -11.80 24.71 7.73
N THR A 246 -11.81 24.92 6.42
CA THR A 246 -12.43 26.10 5.78
C THR A 246 -13.94 25.96 5.57
N ALA A 247 -14.47 24.74 5.64
CA ALA A 247 -15.88 24.41 5.56
C ALA A 247 -16.10 23.15 6.42
N PRO A 248 -16.08 23.30 7.76
CA PRO A 248 -16.22 22.16 8.66
C PRO A 248 -17.67 21.68 8.69
N ASP A 249 -17.83 20.36 8.76
CA ASP A 249 -19.07 19.71 9.09
C ASP A 249 -18.96 19.08 10.49
N LEU A 250 -19.97 19.30 11.33
CA LEU A 250 -19.92 18.94 12.74
C LEU A 250 -20.83 17.77 13.10
N ASP A 251 -21.59 17.23 12.16
CA ASP A 251 -22.59 16.20 12.43
C ASP A 251 -22.68 15.07 11.39
N ASP A 252 -22.02 15.19 10.26
CA ASP A 252 -21.95 14.13 9.26
C ASP A 252 -21.20 12.89 9.76
N LYS A 253 -21.73 11.71 9.45
CA LYS A 253 -21.20 10.42 9.91
C LYS A 253 -21.05 9.45 8.76
N GLN A 254 -20.05 8.59 8.91
CA GLN A 254 -19.82 7.47 8.01
C GLN A 254 -19.81 6.15 8.78
N ASN A 255 -20.60 5.18 8.31
CA ASN A 255 -20.54 3.79 8.76
C ASN A 255 -19.96 2.91 7.67
N THR A 256 -19.04 2.05 8.04
CA THR A 256 -18.41 1.08 7.12
C THR A 256 -18.65 -0.33 7.62
N LEU A 257 -18.95 -1.25 6.69
CA LEU A 257 -18.99 -2.68 6.94
C LEU A 257 -18.28 -3.40 5.81
N LYS A 258 -17.16 -4.05 6.13
CA LYS A 258 -16.41 -4.91 5.21
C LYS A 258 -16.55 -6.36 5.67
N ARG A 259 -16.75 -7.27 4.73
CA ARG A 259 -16.77 -8.72 4.97
C ARG A 259 -16.05 -9.41 3.84
N PHE A 260 -15.38 -10.49 4.15
CA PHE A 260 -14.77 -11.31 3.13
C PHE A 260 -14.78 -12.78 3.52
N PHE A 261 -14.66 -13.61 2.51
CA PHE A 261 -14.17 -14.97 2.66
C PHE A 261 -13.27 -15.31 1.48
N ASP A 262 -12.30 -16.16 1.70
CA ASP A 262 -11.54 -16.83 0.65
C ASP A 262 -11.29 -18.30 0.99
N PHE A 263 -11.23 -19.10 -0.05
CA PHE A 263 -10.88 -20.51 -0.02
C PHE A 263 -9.69 -20.71 -0.95
N ASN A 264 -8.63 -21.33 -0.44
CA ASN A 264 -7.43 -21.66 -1.19
C ASN A 264 -7.16 -23.16 -1.11
N TRP A 265 -6.95 -23.79 -2.24
CA TRP A 265 -6.39 -25.11 -2.36
C TRP A 265 -5.02 -25.02 -3.00
N ASN A 266 -4.00 -25.65 -2.39
CA ASN A 266 -2.65 -25.73 -2.92
C ASN A 266 -2.24 -27.18 -2.98
N PHE A 267 -1.68 -27.56 -4.13
CA PHE A 267 -1.19 -28.90 -4.42
C PHE A 267 0.22 -28.82 -4.97
N LYS A 268 1.18 -29.43 -4.28
CA LYS A 268 2.59 -29.52 -4.67
C LYS A 268 2.96 -31.02 -4.80
N PRO A 269 2.70 -31.67 -5.96
CA PRO A 269 2.98 -33.09 -6.15
C PRO A 269 4.46 -33.42 -6.08
N ASP A 270 5.32 -32.47 -6.37
CA ASP A 270 6.77 -32.52 -6.28
C ASP A 270 7.32 -31.11 -5.96
N GLU A 271 8.63 -31.00 -5.75
CA GLU A 271 9.30 -29.72 -5.46
C GLU A 271 9.30 -28.75 -6.67
N GLN A 272 9.06 -29.27 -7.88
CA GLN A 272 9.13 -28.52 -9.13
C GLN A 272 7.76 -28.06 -9.63
N THR A 273 6.67 -28.60 -9.10
CA THR A 273 5.30 -28.36 -9.60
C THR A 273 4.41 -27.77 -8.53
N GLY A 274 3.75 -26.67 -8.83
CA GLY A 274 2.74 -26.04 -8.00
C GLY A 274 1.40 -25.87 -8.74
N ILE A 275 0.31 -26.20 -8.08
CA ILE A 275 -1.05 -25.94 -8.57
C ILE A 275 -1.81 -25.28 -7.45
N SER A 276 -2.48 -24.16 -7.74
CA SER A 276 -3.36 -23.52 -6.77
C SER A 276 -4.70 -23.12 -7.37
N ALA A 277 -5.73 -23.20 -6.55
CA ALA A 277 -7.06 -22.68 -6.86
C ALA A 277 -7.55 -21.82 -5.70
N LYS A 278 -8.01 -20.61 -6.01
CA LYS A 278 -8.55 -19.67 -5.04
C LYS A 278 -9.93 -19.22 -5.48
N ALA A 279 -10.89 -19.22 -4.55
CA ALA A 279 -12.19 -18.60 -4.74
C ALA A 279 -12.45 -17.61 -3.60
N TYR A 280 -12.92 -16.42 -3.92
CA TYR A 280 -13.12 -15.38 -2.90
C TYR A 280 -14.32 -14.49 -3.16
N GLN A 281 -14.78 -13.85 -2.09
CA GLN A 281 -15.73 -12.74 -2.15
C GLN A 281 -15.33 -11.65 -1.17
N ASN A 282 -15.35 -10.41 -1.65
CA ASN A 282 -15.33 -9.20 -0.83
C ASN A 282 -16.69 -8.53 -0.87
N TYR A 283 -17.14 -8.04 0.27
CA TYR A 283 -18.30 -7.17 0.41
C TYR A 283 -17.90 -5.93 1.20
N ASP A 284 -18.11 -4.75 0.64
CA ASP A 284 -17.87 -3.46 1.28
C ASP A 284 -19.15 -2.63 1.19
N ARG A 285 -19.65 -2.17 2.33
CA ARG A 285 -20.80 -1.26 2.43
C ARG A 285 -20.37 -0.01 3.15
N LEU A 286 -20.47 1.10 2.44
CA LEU A 286 -20.35 2.45 2.95
C LEU A 286 -21.75 3.03 3.12
N GLU A 287 -21.99 3.63 4.26
CA GLU A 287 -23.20 4.37 4.58
C GLU A 287 -22.79 5.76 5.05
N PHE A 288 -23.12 6.76 4.25
CA PHE A 288 -22.88 8.16 4.56
C PHE A 288 -24.19 8.79 5.00
N MET A 289 -24.15 9.52 6.11
CA MET A 289 -25.30 10.19 6.72
C MET A 289 -24.98 11.67 6.82
N GLU A 290 -25.67 12.46 6.02
CA GLU A 290 -25.65 13.91 6.07
C GLU A 290 -26.79 14.38 7.00
N ASN A 291 -26.46 15.12 8.06
CA ASN A 291 -27.41 15.49 9.10
C ASN A 291 -27.77 17.00 9.11
N SER A 292 -27.15 17.81 8.22
CA SER A 292 -27.10 19.28 8.35
C SER A 292 -28.44 20.02 8.23
N ILE A 293 -29.33 19.65 7.28
CA ILE A 293 -30.63 20.33 7.11
C ILE A 293 -31.75 19.32 6.78
N THR A 294 -31.47 18.36 5.96
CA THR A 294 -32.34 17.23 5.63
C THR A 294 -31.52 15.97 5.85
N TYR A 295 -32.01 15.12 6.75
CA TYR A 295 -31.38 13.82 6.94
C TYR A 295 -31.38 13.05 5.62
N THR A 296 -30.21 12.95 4.99
CA THR A 296 -30.00 12.12 3.80
C THR A 296 -29.06 10.98 4.13
N LYS A 297 -29.32 9.86 3.52
CA LYS A 297 -28.56 8.63 3.71
C LYS A 297 -28.20 8.04 2.35
N ASP A 298 -26.91 8.11 2.03
CA ASP A 298 -26.38 7.40 0.87
C ASP A 298 -25.75 6.06 1.28
N ILE A 299 -26.18 4.99 0.61
CA ILE A 299 -25.64 3.64 0.82
C ILE A 299 -25.03 3.17 -0.48
N GLN A 300 -23.76 2.81 -0.41
CA GLN A 300 -23.03 2.22 -1.53
C GLN A 300 -22.45 0.88 -1.08
N ALA A 301 -22.90 -0.19 -1.74
CA ALA A 301 -22.47 -1.55 -1.47
C ALA A 301 -21.76 -2.14 -2.67
N THR A 302 -20.54 -2.59 -2.51
CA THR A 302 -19.78 -3.28 -3.55
C THR A 302 -19.61 -4.75 -3.20
N THR A 303 -19.69 -5.61 -4.21
CA THR A 303 -19.38 -7.03 -4.09
C THR A 303 -18.41 -7.42 -5.20
N VAL A 304 -17.27 -8.00 -4.81
CA VAL A 304 -16.29 -8.56 -5.76
C VAL A 304 -16.21 -10.05 -5.52
N ARG A 305 -16.42 -10.86 -6.56
CA ARG A 305 -16.26 -12.32 -6.53
C ARG A 305 -15.19 -12.72 -7.52
N GLY A 306 -14.28 -13.58 -7.11
CA GLY A 306 -13.20 -14.02 -7.98
C GLY A 306 -12.90 -15.51 -7.87
N LEU A 307 -12.44 -16.05 -8.99
CA LEU A 307 -11.81 -17.35 -9.12
C LEU A 307 -10.43 -17.15 -9.72
N ASP A 308 -9.40 -17.74 -9.12
CA ASP A 308 -8.02 -17.68 -9.58
C ASP A 308 -7.46 -19.11 -9.64
N LEU A 309 -6.96 -19.53 -10.78
CA LEU A 309 -6.30 -20.81 -11.00
C LEU A 309 -4.86 -20.54 -11.46
N GLN A 310 -3.90 -21.18 -10.83
CA GLN A 310 -2.48 -21.03 -11.17
C GLN A 310 -1.82 -22.40 -11.27
N PHE A 311 -0.92 -22.51 -12.23
CA PHE A 311 -0.02 -23.61 -12.42
C PHE A 311 1.40 -23.06 -12.56
N ASP A 312 2.36 -23.66 -11.87
CA ASP A 312 3.77 -23.37 -12.04
C ASP A 312 4.59 -24.66 -12.13
N LYS A 313 5.65 -24.63 -12.93
CA LYS A 313 6.54 -25.77 -13.10
C LYS A 313 7.96 -25.36 -13.46
N GLN A 314 8.93 -25.94 -12.77
CA GLN A 314 10.33 -25.94 -13.16
C GLN A 314 10.52 -27.01 -14.26
N LEU A 315 10.69 -26.58 -15.51
CA LEU A 315 10.82 -27.48 -16.67
C LEU A 315 12.26 -27.93 -16.87
N LEU A 316 13.21 -27.03 -16.61
CA LEU A 316 14.66 -27.27 -16.64
C LEU A 316 15.28 -26.55 -15.44
N ASP A 317 16.46 -26.88 -15.03
CA ASP A 317 17.16 -26.18 -13.94
C ASP A 317 17.24 -24.67 -14.16
N ILE A 318 17.29 -24.23 -15.40
CA ILE A 318 17.37 -22.82 -15.82
C ILE A 318 16.04 -22.22 -16.26
N TYR A 319 14.93 -22.98 -16.29
CA TYR A 319 13.67 -22.51 -16.87
C TYR A 319 12.45 -22.90 -16.08
N ARG A 320 11.71 -21.91 -15.59
CA ARG A 320 10.42 -22.05 -14.92
C ARG A 320 9.31 -21.33 -15.67
N ILE A 321 8.14 -21.95 -15.72
CA ILE A 321 6.92 -21.37 -16.27
C ILE A 321 5.89 -21.19 -15.17
N VAL A 322 5.19 -20.05 -15.17
CA VAL A 322 4.01 -19.77 -14.32
C VAL A 322 2.88 -19.32 -15.23
N CYS A 323 1.74 -19.94 -15.16
CA CYS A 323 0.56 -19.51 -15.91
C CYS A 323 -0.70 -19.56 -15.04
N GLY A 324 -1.70 -18.81 -15.42
CA GLY A 324 -2.95 -18.83 -14.68
C GLY A 324 -4.11 -18.22 -15.44
N PHE A 325 -5.26 -18.45 -14.83
CA PHE A 325 -6.57 -17.98 -15.30
C PHE A 325 -7.29 -17.31 -14.15
N ASN A 326 -7.91 -16.15 -14.42
CA ASN A 326 -8.76 -15.45 -13.44
C ASN A 326 -10.12 -15.11 -14.06
N TYR A 327 -11.16 -15.20 -13.23
CA TYR A 327 -12.46 -14.64 -13.52
C TYR A 327 -12.91 -13.80 -12.34
N VAL A 328 -13.24 -12.51 -12.57
CA VAL A 328 -13.67 -11.60 -11.52
C VAL A 328 -14.96 -10.89 -11.93
N MET A 329 -15.93 -10.88 -11.04
CA MET A 329 -17.19 -10.16 -11.16
C MET A 329 -17.19 -8.99 -10.16
N ASN A 330 -17.41 -7.78 -10.65
CA ASN A 330 -17.49 -6.55 -9.85
C ASN A 330 -18.92 -6.02 -9.91
N MET A 331 -19.52 -5.77 -8.75
CA MET A 331 -20.90 -5.28 -8.61
C MET A 331 -20.90 -4.08 -7.67
N ASN A 332 -21.66 -3.05 -8.01
CA ASN A 332 -21.99 -1.92 -7.16
C ASN A 332 -23.51 -1.78 -7.07
N ASP A 333 -24.01 -1.58 -5.86
CA ASP A 333 -25.43 -1.31 -5.57
C ASP A 333 -25.49 -0.05 -4.70
N SER A 334 -26.03 1.03 -5.25
CA SER A 334 -26.04 2.33 -4.61
C SER A 334 -27.44 2.92 -4.61
N THR A 335 -27.80 3.59 -3.51
CA THR A 335 -29.08 4.33 -3.40
C THR A 335 -29.16 5.50 -4.37
N THR A 336 -28.00 6.02 -4.82
CA THR A 336 -27.91 7.22 -5.68
C THR A 336 -27.56 6.89 -7.13
N SER A 337 -26.65 5.94 -7.38
CA SER A 337 -26.19 5.59 -8.74
C SER A 337 -26.77 4.27 -9.29
N ALA A 338 -27.74 3.65 -8.59
CA ALA A 338 -28.37 2.39 -8.94
C ALA A 338 -27.38 1.19 -8.95
N LYS A 339 -27.79 0.09 -9.59
CA LYS A 339 -27.02 -1.16 -9.65
C LYS A 339 -26.27 -1.27 -10.96
N HIS A 340 -24.96 -1.48 -10.87
CA HIS A 340 -24.06 -1.67 -12.00
C HIS A 340 -23.13 -2.85 -11.77
N GLU A 341 -22.73 -3.51 -12.86
CA GLU A 341 -21.80 -4.63 -12.80
C GLU A 341 -20.94 -4.74 -14.06
N TYR A 342 -19.76 -5.31 -13.90
CA TYR A 342 -18.93 -5.79 -15.00
C TYR A 342 -18.12 -7.00 -14.55
N ASN A 343 -17.70 -7.80 -15.52
CA ASN A 343 -16.80 -8.92 -15.29
C ASN A 343 -15.55 -8.81 -16.15
N VAL A 344 -14.52 -9.53 -15.73
CA VAL A 344 -13.26 -9.67 -16.46
C VAL A 344 -12.80 -11.11 -16.43
N THR A 345 -12.46 -11.63 -17.62
CA THR A 345 -11.83 -12.93 -17.83
C THR A 345 -10.37 -12.69 -18.23
N SER A 346 -9.44 -13.38 -17.58
CA SER A 346 -8.03 -13.10 -17.79
C SER A 346 -7.18 -14.35 -17.86
N GLY A 347 -6.12 -14.27 -18.67
CA GLY A 347 -5.05 -15.26 -18.70
C GLY A 347 -3.68 -14.59 -18.59
N TYR A 348 -2.74 -15.19 -17.86
CA TYR A 348 -1.37 -14.71 -17.78
C TYR A 348 -0.37 -15.84 -17.93
N LEU A 349 0.81 -15.46 -18.40
CA LEU A 349 1.97 -16.32 -18.59
C LEU A 349 3.23 -15.58 -18.17
N GLU A 350 4.06 -16.23 -17.39
CA GLU A 350 5.39 -15.78 -17.01
C GLU A 350 6.41 -16.87 -17.35
N ASN A 351 7.52 -16.46 -17.97
CA ASN A 351 8.65 -17.32 -18.33
C ASN A 351 9.89 -16.78 -17.62
N ARG A 352 10.51 -17.61 -16.80
CA ARG A 352 11.70 -17.29 -16.02
C ARG A 352 12.87 -18.10 -16.51
N LEU A 353 13.96 -17.40 -16.78
CA LEU A 353 15.22 -17.97 -17.26
C LEU A 353 16.34 -17.53 -16.33
N ASP A 354 17.02 -18.51 -15.73
CA ASP A 354 18.18 -18.33 -14.86
C ASP A 354 19.43 -18.77 -15.64
N LEU A 355 20.20 -17.79 -16.13
CA LEU A 355 21.29 -18.00 -17.04
C LEU A 355 22.65 -17.76 -16.37
N PHE A 356 23.72 -18.34 -16.88
CA PHE A 356 25.09 -18.14 -16.42
C PHE A 356 25.29 -18.43 -14.93
N ASP A 357 24.83 -19.59 -14.46
CA ASP A 357 24.86 -20.01 -13.06
C ASP A 357 24.15 -19.00 -12.14
N ASN A 358 22.91 -18.62 -12.51
CA ASN A 358 22.04 -17.66 -11.79
C ASN A 358 22.60 -16.22 -11.71
N LYS A 359 23.57 -15.85 -12.57
CA LYS A 359 24.05 -14.48 -12.65
C LYS A 359 23.12 -13.55 -13.41
N LEU A 360 22.36 -14.08 -14.37
CA LEU A 360 21.38 -13.31 -15.13
C LEU A 360 20.02 -13.98 -15.05
N ASN A 361 19.08 -13.32 -14.37
CA ASN A 361 17.69 -13.73 -14.33
C ASN A 361 16.90 -12.87 -15.33
N VAL A 362 16.16 -13.52 -16.23
CA VAL A 362 15.29 -12.90 -17.23
C VAL A 362 13.86 -13.36 -16.98
N ASN A 363 12.97 -12.42 -16.73
CA ASN A 363 11.56 -12.70 -16.52
C ASN A 363 10.73 -12.02 -17.61
N LEU A 364 10.04 -12.81 -18.43
CA LEU A 364 9.12 -12.37 -19.48
C LEU A 364 7.71 -12.73 -19.09
N SER A 365 6.87 -11.75 -18.87
CA SER A 365 5.47 -11.94 -18.51
C SER A 365 4.52 -11.21 -19.43
N ALA A 366 3.33 -11.76 -19.62
CA ALA A 366 2.24 -11.12 -20.35
C ALA A 366 0.89 -11.55 -19.76
N ARG A 367 -0.04 -10.61 -19.71
CA ARG A 367 -1.41 -10.82 -19.29
C ARG A 367 -2.38 -10.25 -20.31
N LEU A 368 -3.46 -10.99 -20.56
CA LEU A 368 -4.61 -10.59 -21.35
C LEU A 368 -5.81 -10.53 -20.42
N ASP A 369 -6.48 -9.39 -20.40
CA ASP A 369 -7.72 -9.15 -19.65
C ASP A 369 -8.81 -8.77 -20.63
N ASP A 370 -9.93 -9.51 -20.64
CA ASP A 370 -11.10 -9.24 -21.47
C ASP A 370 -12.29 -8.83 -20.59
N TYR A 371 -12.66 -7.56 -20.69
CA TYR A 371 -13.73 -6.94 -19.89
C TYR A 371 -15.04 -6.91 -20.66
N SER A 372 -16.14 -7.15 -19.96
CA SER A 372 -17.49 -7.06 -20.56
C SER A 372 -17.83 -5.67 -21.13
N ASN A 373 -17.17 -4.60 -20.64
CA ASN A 373 -17.48 -3.21 -21.02
C ASN A 373 -16.27 -2.31 -21.35
N PHE A 374 -15.02 -2.78 -21.12
CA PHE A 374 -13.82 -1.98 -21.44
C PHE A 374 -12.95 -2.60 -22.54
N GLY A 375 -13.42 -3.72 -23.15
CA GLY A 375 -12.66 -4.47 -24.15
C GLY A 375 -11.40 -5.12 -23.62
N THR A 376 -10.56 -5.56 -24.53
CA THR A 376 -9.37 -6.35 -24.23
C THR A 376 -8.16 -5.46 -23.94
N GLN A 377 -7.41 -5.78 -22.87
CA GLN A 377 -6.15 -5.16 -22.49
C GLN A 377 -5.03 -6.20 -22.49
N ILE A 378 -3.87 -5.86 -23.09
CA ILE A 378 -2.68 -6.74 -23.13
C ILE A 378 -1.52 -6.00 -22.49
N ASN A 379 -0.87 -6.65 -21.50
CA ASN A 379 0.13 -6.04 -20.64
C ASN A 379 1.38 -6.93 -20.56
N PRO A 380 2.38 -6.72 -21.45
CA PRO A 380 3.67 -7.38 -21.36
C PRO A 380 4.59 -6.69 -20.34
N SER A 381 5.53 -7.46 -19.78
CA SER A 381 6.67 -7.00 -18.98
C SER A 381 7.91 -7.81 -19.29
N LEU A 382 9.06 -7.15 -19.23
CA LEU A 382 10.38 -7.75 -19.20
C LEU A 382 11.10 -7.22 -17.96
N ASP A 383 11.55 -8.14 -17.09
CA ASP A 383 12.33 -7.85 -15.91
C ASP A 383 13.69 -8.54 -16.03
N LEU A 384 14.75 -7.85 -15.65
CA LEU A 384 16.13 -8.34 -15.72
C LEU A 384 16.81 -8.13 -14.38
N LEU A 385 17.52 -9.14 -13.88
CA LEU A 385 18.46 -9.02 -12.78
C LEU A 385 19.81 -9.55 -13.20
N TYR A 386 20.85 -8.73 -13.06
CA TYR A 386 22.22 -9.14 -13.30
C TYR A 386 23.05 -9.03 -12.03
N LYS A 387 23.51 -10.17 -11.50
CA LYS A 387 24.39 -10.26 -10.34
C LYS A 387 25.83 -10.23 -10.84
N PHE A 388 26.45 -9.04 -10.78
CA PHE A 388 27.85 -8.89 -11.16
C PHE A 388 28.76 -9.72 -10.23
N ASN A 389 28.46 -9.67 -8.93
CA ASN A 389 29.01 -10.52 -7.87
C ASN A 389 28.02 -10.51 -6.68
N ASP A 390 28.41 -11.14 -5.56
CA ASP A 390 27.58 -11.22 -4.34
C ASP A 390 27.28 -9.86 -3.70
N ALA A 391 28.09 -8.83 -4.02
CA ALA A 391 27.96 -7.49 -3.45
C ALA A 391 27.29 -6.49 -4.40
N ILE A 392 27.20 -6.77 -5.70
CA ILE A 392 26.74 -5.80 -6.70
C ILE A 392 25.72 -6.45 -7.62
N LYS A 393 24.53 -5.84 -7.66
CA LYS A 393 23.42 -6.26 -8.50
C LYS A 393 22.91 -5.09 -9.34
N PHE A 394 22.48 -5.37 -10.56
CA PHE A 394 21.78 -4.44 -11.44
C PHE A 394 20.43 -5.03 -11.78
N HIS A 395 19.39 -4.22 -11.78
CA HIS A 395 18.08 -4.63 -12.25
C HIS A 395 17.53 -3.65 -13.30
N GLY A 396 16.66 -4.14 -14.14
CA GLY A 396 15.99 -3.35 -15.17
C GLY A 396 14.62 -3.89 -15.47
N LEU A 397 13.70 -2.99 -15.78
CA LEU A 397 12.30 -3.29 -16.04
C LEU A 397 11.80 -2.46 -17.22
N ILE A 398 11.03 -3.07 -18.11
CA ILE A 398 10.12 -2.36 -19.00
C ILE A 398 8.77 -3.06 -18.97
N SER A 399 7.72 -2.32 -18.64
CA SER A 399 6.39 -2.90 -18.42
C SER A 399 5.28 -1.97 -18.89
N ARG A 400 4.22 -2.57 -19.46
CA ARG A 400 2.96 -1.90 -19.75
C ARG A 400 1.97 -2.12 -18.61
N SER A 401 1.18 -1.10 -18.29
CA SER A 401 0.18 -1.12 -17.24
C SER A 401 -1.08 -0.37 -17.64
N TYR A 402 -2.18 -0.60 -16.91
CA TYR A 402 -3.45 0.06 -17.16
C TYR A 402 -4.33 0.12 -15.90
N ARG A 403 -5.36 0.98 -15.94
CA ARG A 403 -6.46 1.03 -14.97
C ARG A 403 -7.78 1.26 -15.70
N VAL A 404 -8.80 0.45 -15.40
CA VAL A 404 -10.16 0.70 -15.87
C VAL A 404 -10.84 1.79 -15.03
N PRO A 405 -11.82 2.56 -15.61
CA PRO A 405 -12.63 3.50 -14.84
C PRO A 405 -13.36 2.81 -13.68
N THR A 406 -13.55 3.54 -12.59
CA THR A 406 -14.29 3.08 -11.41
C THR A 406 -15.80 3.26 -11.60
N PHE A 407 -16.61 2.67 -10.71
CA PHE A 407 -18.06 2.90 -10.75
C PHE A 407 -18.41 4.36 -10.50
N ASN A 408 -17.67 5.06 -9.62
CA ASN A 408 -17.87 6.50 -9.40
C ASN A 408 -17.49 7.32 -10.65
N ASP A 409 -16.41 6.98 -11.34
CA ASP A 409 -16.03 7.64 -12.59
C ASP A 409 -17.14 7.52 -13.65
N LEU A 410 -17.80 6.36 -13.72
CA LEU A 410 -18.80 6.09 -14.76
C LEU A 410 -20.22 6.57 -14.41
N TYR A 411 -20.61 6.36 -13.14
CA TYR A 411 -22.02 6.40 -12.73
C TYR A 411 -22.31 7.36 -11.58
N TRP A 412 -21.39 8.33 -11.30
CA TRP A 412 -21.69 9.36 -10.31
C TRP A 412 -23.02 10.02 -10.64
N PRO A 413 -23.94 10.17 -9.68
CA PRO A 413 -25.26 10.74 -9.95
C PRO A 413 -25.15 12.19 -10.41
N ARG A 414 -26.02 12.56 -11.35
CA ARG A 414 -26.11 13.95 -11.79
C ARG A 414 -26.69 14.81 -10.67
N SER A 415 -25.91 15.78 -10.21
CA SER A 415 -26.30 16.80 -9.23
C SER A 415 -26.16 18.16 -9.85
N GLU A 416 -27.19 19.02 -9.72
CA GLU A 416 -27.24 20.36 -10.32
C GLU A 416 -27.05 21.43 -9.27
N TYR A 417 -26.23 22.43 -9.58
CA TYR A 417 -25.94 23.56 -8.70
C TYR A 417 -26.60 24.81 -9.25
N TYR A 418 -27.29 25.54 -8.38
CA TYR A 418 -28.06 26.72 -8.74
C TYR A 418 -27.62 27.93 -7.93
N TYR A 419 -27.62 29.12 -8.52
CA TYR A 419 -27.61 30.36 -7.75
C TYR A 419 -28.93 30.53 -6.97
N PRO A 420 -28.93 31.39 -5.91
CA PRO A 420 -30.16 31.67 -5.15
C PRO A 420 -31.35 32.13 -6.00
N GLU A 421 -31.08 32.75 -7.16
CA GLU A 421 -32.08 33.18 -8.12
C GLU A 421 -32.62 32.05 -9.03
N GLY A 422 -32.21 30.81 -8.80
CA GLY A 422 -32.64 29.62 -9.57
C GLY A 422 -31.94 29.45 -10.92
N VAL A 423 -30.84 30.15 -11.15
CA VAL A 423 -30.03 30.00 -12.36
C VAL A 423 -29.08 28.84 -12.22
N LEU A 424 -29.14 27.84 -13.13
CA LEU A 424 -28.21 26.72 -13.18
C LEU A 424 -26.80 27.23 -13.47
N VAL A 425 -25.84 26.87 -12.62
CA VAL A 425 -24.43 27.28 -12.75
C VAL A 425 -23.49 26.14 -13.06
N GLY A 426 -23.99 24.91 -13.06
CA GLY A 426 -23.22 23.70 -13.30
C GLY A 426 -23.69 22.55 -12.44
N GLY A 427 -22.81 21.62 -12.18
CA GLY A 427 -23.10 20.44 -11.38
C GLY A 427 -22.01 19.40 -11.43
N GLU A 428 -22.33 18.20 -11.06
CA GLU A 428 -21.42 17.06 -11.18
C GLU A 428 -22.15 15.84 -11.77
N GLU A 429 -21.43 15.04 -12.53
CA GLU A 429 -21.92 13.74 -13.04
C GLU A 429 -20.78 12.84 -13.52
N GLY A 430 -21.02 11.52 -13.52
CA GLY A 430 -20.13 10.52 -14.10
C GLY A 430 -20.04 10.60 -15.63
N ASN A 431 -19.13 9.83 -16.24
CA ASN A 431 -18.93 9.79 -17.69
C ASN A 431 -18.79 8.35 -18.20
N LEU A 432 -19.81 7.88 -18.91
CA LEU A 432 -19.87 6.52 -19.50
C LEU A 432 -18.90 6.30 -20.67
N ASN A 433 -18.32 7.38 -21.23
CA ASN A 433 -17.44 7.30 -22.40
C ASN A 433 -15.95 7.19 -22.03
N LEU A 434 -15.64 7.03 -20.74
CA LEU A 434 -14.26 6.90 -20.28
C LEU A 434 -13.59 5.64 -20.83
N LYS A 435 -12.31 5.81 -21.18
CA LYS A 435 -11.43 4.73 -21.61
C LYS A 435 -10.44 4.37 -20.50
N PRO A 436 -9.94 3.12 -20.48
CA PRO A 436 -8.88 2.74 -19.55
C PRO A 436 -7.64 3.64 -19.66
N GLU A 437 -7.08 4.03 -18.53
CA GLU A 437 -5.76 4.64 -18.44
C GLU A 437 -4.70 3.64 -18.87
N LYS A 438 -3.60 4.12 -19.46
CA LYS A 438 -2.49 3.28 -19.92
C LYS A 438 -1.16 3.88 -19.49
N GLY A 439 -0.20 3.02 -19.18
CA GLY A 439 1.15 3.40 -18.82
C GLY A 439 2.20 2.52 -19.44
N ILE A 440 3.37 3.08 -19.66
CA ILE A 440 4.61 2.35 -19.95
C ILE A 440 5.64 2.89 -18.97
N THR A 441 6.29 1.99 -18.24
CA THR A 441 7.35 2.34 -17.29
C THR A 441 8.63 1.61 -17.66
N GLY A 442 9.73 2.35 -17.71
CA GLY A 442 11.08 1.85 -17.76
C GLY A 442 11.80 2.14 -16.47
N GLU A 443 12.58 1.20 -15.97
CA GLU A 443 13.36 1.29 -14.73
C GLU A 443 14.76 0.72 -14.93
N PHE A 444 15.73 1.30 -14.24
CA PHE A 444 17.07 0.76 -14.08
C PHE A 444 17.55 1.06 -12.66
N GLY A 445 18.02 0.03 -11.98
CA GLY A 445 18.50 0.13 -10.62
C GLY A 445 19.84 -0.58 -10.41
N PHE A 446 20.47 -0.17 -9.34
CA PHE A 446 21.76 -0.68 -8.88
C PHE A 446 21.71 -0.83 -7.37
N GLU A 447 22.13 -1.99 -6.88
CA GLU A 447 22.27 -2.28 -5.46
C GLU A 447 23.69 -2.72 -5.16
N SER A 448 24.27 -2.26 -4.05
CA SER A 448 25.60 -2.64 -3.63
C SER A 448 25.72 -2.76 -2.12
N LYS A 449 26.23 -3.88 -1.67
CA LYS A 449 26.81 -4.06 -0.33
C LYS A 449 28.26 -3.57 -0.40
N ILE A 450 28.47 -2.24 -0.22
CA ILE A 450 29.78 -1.59 -0.38
C ILE A 450 30.81 -2.18 0.59
N ASN A 451 30.37 -2.46 1.83
CA ASN A 451 31.12 -3.17 2.86
C ASN A 451 30.14 -3.71 3.91
N GLU A 452 30.65 -4.27 5.00
CA GLU A 452 29.83 -4.76 6.13
C GLU A 452 29.01 -3.67 6.85
N TYR A 453 29.36 -2.37 6.65
CA TYR A 453 28.72 -1.24 7.31
C TYR A 453 27.73 -0.49 6.42
N LEU A 454 27.74 -0.69 5.10
CA LEU A 454 26.96 0.11 4.16
C LEU A 454 26.40 -0.72 3.03
N THR A 455 25.07 -0.78 2.96
CA THR A 455 24.32 -1.20 1.78
C THR A 455 23.65 0.03 1.15
N SER A 456 23.78 0.19 -0.16
CA SER A 456 23.26 1.33 -0.90
C SER A 456 22.54 0.88 -2.16
N GLY A 457 21.37 1.45 -2.43
CA GLY A 457 20.57 1.27 -3.64
C GLY A 457 20.34 2.60 -4.34
N LEU A 458 20.33 2.55 -5.67
CA LEU A 458 19.97 3.66 -6.54
C LEU A 458 19.08 3.15 -7.66
N THR A 459 17.89 3.71 -7.79
CA THR A 459 16.95 3.36 -8.87
C THR A 459 16.49 4.62 -9.59
N TYR A 460 16.57 4.60 -10.91
CA TYR A 460 15.94 5.58 -11.80
C TYR A 460 14.76 4.94 -12.51
N TYR A 461 13.63 5.65 -12.55
CA TYR A 461 12.47 5.22 -13.32
C TYR A 461 11.86 6.37 -14.12
N ARG A 462 11.23 5.99 -15.23
CA ARG A 462 10.40 6.86 -16.06
C ARG A 462 9.08 6.16 -16.38
N SER A 463 7.97 6.86 -16.11
CA SER A 463 6.62 6.42 -16.46
C SER A 463 5.96 7.43 -17.39
N ASP A 464 5.49 6.96 -18.54
CA ASP A 464 4.71 7.72 -19.52
C ASP A 464 3.26 7.23 -19.45
N TYR A 465 2.37 8.05 -18.90
CA TYR A 465 0.95 7.75 -18.72
C TYR A 465 0.09 8.49 -19.76
N LYS A 466 -0.94 7.80 -20.27
CA LYS A 466 -1.89 8.33 -21.26
C LYS A 466 -3.33 8.05 -20.82
N GLN A 467 -4.24 8.93 -21.26
CA GLN A 467 -5.67 8.80 -20.99
C GLN A 467 -5.99 8.79 -19.48
N LEU A 468 -5.19 9.53 -18.69
CA LEU A 468 -5.46 9.65 -17.25
C LEU A 468 -6.87 10.17 -17.02
N ILE A 469 -7.59 9.55 -16.11
CA ILE A 469 -8.93 9.97 -15.69
C ILE A 469 -8.77 11.03 -14.63
N GLN A 470 -9.28 12.22 -14.92
CA GLN A 470 -9.26 13.35 -14.01
C GLN A 470 -10.63 14.00 -13.94
N TRP A 471 -11.11 14.17 -12.72
CA TRP A 471 -12.27 15.00 -12.45
C TRP A 471 -11.88 16.47 -12.57
N SER A 472 -12.59 17.22 -13.40
CA SER A 472 -12.35 18.63 -13.66
C SER A 472 -13.62 19.33 -14.09
N GLU A 473 -13.71 20.62 -13.78
CA GLU A 473 -14.77 21.48 -14.26
C GLU A 473 -14.57 21.76 -15.75
N ASP A 474 -15.63 21.63 -16.53
CA ASP A 474 -15.67 22.02 -17.93
C ASP A 474 -16.08 23.49 -18.10
N SER A 475 -16.08 23.99 -19.33
CA SER A 475 -16.43 25.41 -19.64
C SER A 475 -17.88 25.78 -19.32
N SER A 476 -18.73 24.81 -19.00
CA SER A 476 -20.14 25.00 -18.64
C SER A 476 -20.41 24.85 -17.13
N GLY A 477 -19.36 24.77 -16.31
CA GLY A 477 -19.46 24.63 -14.86
C GLY A 477 -19.74 23.21 -14.37
N TRP A 478 -19.65 22.21 -15.24
CA TRP A 478 -19.86 20.81 -14.87
C TRP A 478 -18.56 20.13 -14.47
N TRP A 479 -18.57 19.55 -13.31
CA TRP A 479 -17.49 18.73 -12.76
C TRP A 479 -17.68 17.28 -13.22
N ARG A 480 -16.79 16.80 -14.11
CA ARG A 480 -16.88 15.49 -14.76
C ARG A 480 -15.53 14.80 -14.84
N PRO A 481 -15.47 13.46 -14.76
CA PRO A 481 -14.25 12.73 -15.07
C PRO A 481 -14.06 12.63 -16.58
N ASN A 482 -12.86 12.93 -17.03
CA ASN A 482 -12.49 12.88 -18.44
C ASN A 482 -11.10 12.27 -18.64
N ASN A 483 -10.87 11.61 -19.78
CA ASN A 483 -9.54 11.18 -20.20
C ASN A 483 -8.78 12.38 -20.79
N VAL A 484 -8.32 13.29 -19.98
CA VAL A 484 -7.86 14.62 -20.42
C VAL A 484 -6.35 14.75 -20.55
N SER A 485 -5.56 13.92 -19.89
CA SER A 485 -4.14 14.18 -19.79
C SER A 485 -3.25 12.98 -20.10
N SER A 486 -2.06 13.29 -20.56
CA SER A 486 -0.89 12.44 -20.48
C SER A 486 0.05 13.02 -19.42
N ALA A 487 0.76 12.17 -18.71
CA ALA A 487 1.71 12.61 -17.71
C ALA A 487 3.04 11.86 -17.87
N VAL A 488 4.12 12.59 -17.62
CA VAL A 488 5.46 12.02 -17.53
C VAL A 488 5.97 12.16 -16.11
N ILE A 489 6.43 11.04 -15.57
CA ILE A 489 7.02 10.97 -14.25
C ILE A 489 8.44 10.47 -14.39
N ASN A 490 9.41 11.21 -13.85
CA ASN A 490 10.79 10.79 -13.73
C ASN A 490 11.14 10.80 -12.25
N GLY A 491 11.72 9.72 -11.74
CA GLY A 491 12.09 9.60 -10.35
C GLY A 491 13.47 8.99 -10.17
N LEU A 492 14.10 9.40 -9.07
CA LEU A 492 15.36 8.87 -8.58
C LEU A 492 15.17 8.50 -7.11
N GLU A 493 15.48 7.28 -6.78
CA GLU A 493 15.36 6.69 -5.45
C GLU A 493 16.73 6.32 -4.92
N PHE A 494 17.06 6.74 -3.71
CA PHE A 494 18.25 6.36 -2.97
C PHE A 494 17.84 5.67 -1.68
N GLU A 495 18.40 4.51 -1.43
CA GLU A 495 18.18 3.72 -0.23
C GLU A 495 19.53 3.40 0.40
N ASN A 496 19.71 3.76 1.67
CA ASN A 496 20.96 3.52 2.35
C ASN A 496 20.69 2.94 3.74
N LYS A 497 21.34 1.82 4.01
CA LYS A 497 21.36 1.18 5.33
C LYS A 497 22.78 1.20 5.85
N ILE A 498 23.00 1.87 6.97
CA ILE A 498 24.29 2.09 7.59
C ILE A 498 24.30 1.42 8.96
N PHE A 499 25.14 0.44 9.15
CA PHE A 499 25.35 -0.24 10.42
C PHE A 499 26.47 0.50 11.17
N ILE A 500 26.09 1.41 12.09
CA ILE A 500 27.05 2.23 12.82
C ILE A 500 27.80 1.41 13.87
N THR A 501 27.06 0.53 14.56
CA THR A 501 27.58 -0.50 15.48
C THR A 501 26.68 -1.73 15.42
N ASP A 502 27.02 -2.82 16.12
CA ASP A 502 26.17 -4.02 16.20
C ASP A 502 24.77 -3.74 16.79
N ASN A 503 24.62 -2.64 17.51
CA ASN A 503 23.39 -2.26 18.19
C ASN A 503 22.70 -1.03 17.58
N LEU A 504 23.33 -0.35 16.61
CA LEU A 504 22.88 0.95 16.12
C LEU A 504 22.89 0.99 14.59
N ASP A 505 21.71 1.05 14.00
CA ASP A 505 21.49 1.15 12.56
C ASP A 505 20.90 2.50 12.17
N LEU A 506 21.33 3.05 11.04
CA LEU A 506 20.74 4.24 10.42
C LEU A 506 20.27 3.89 9.01
N ASN A 507 18.99 4.08 8.75
CA ASN A 507 18.41 4.02 7.41
C ASN A 507 18.13 5.43 6.91
N VAL A 508 18.46 5.72 5.66
CA VAL A 508 18.17 7.02 5.01
C VAL A 508 17.69 6.75 3.60
N ASN A 509 16.44 7.07 3.33
CA ASN A 509 15.80 6.97 2.04
C ASN A 509 15.54 8.37 1.48
N TYR A 510 15.87 8.58 0.22
CA TYR A 510 15.62 9.83 -0.49
C TYR A 510 14.97 9.59 -1.82
N THR A 511 13.86 10.27 -2.06
CA THR A 511 13.15 10.29 -3.34
C THR A 511 13.21 11.68 -3.94
N TYR A 512 13.67 11.78 -5.18
CA TYR A 512 13.51 12.94 -6.03
C TYR A 512 12.62 12.60 -7.22
N MET A 513 11.51 13.31 -7.40
CA MET A 513 10.52 12.98 -8.42
C MET A 513 9.98 14.23 -9.10
N ILE A 514 9.92 14.20 -10.42
CA ILE A 514 9.24 15.21 -11.25
C ILE A 514 8.07 14.53 -11.94
N ALA A 515 6.86 14.84 -11.49
CA ALA A 515 5.61 14.30 -12.02
C ALA A 515 4.80 15.45 -12.64
N LYS A 516 4.64 15.48 -13.97
CA LYS A 516 3.99 16.58 -14.69
C LYS A 516 3.02 16.11 -15.74
N ASP A 517 1.94 16.85 -15.91
CA ASP A 517 1.08 16.79 -17.08
C ASP A 517 1.85 17.30 -18.31
N GLU A 518 1.82 16.55 -19.41
CA GLU A 518 2.59 16.88 -20.63
C GLU A 518 2.05 18.10 -21.36
N LYS A 519 0.74 18.32 -21.31
CA LYS A 519 0.08 19.40 -22.05
C LYS A 519 0.20 20.74 -21.33
N THR A 520 -0.04 20.74 -20.04
CA THR A 520 -0.06 21.95 -19.21
C THR A 520 1.29 22.26 -18.57
N HIS A 521 2.21 21.28 -18.51
CA HIS A 521 3.48 21.30 -17.78
C HIS A 521 3.34 21.57 -16.27
N LYS A 522 2.11 21.48 -15.73
CA LYS A 522 1.82 21.58 -14.30
C LYS A 522 2.18 20.30 -13.58
N TYR A 523 2.51 20.43 -12.30
CA TYR A 523 2.77 19.26 -11.43
C TYR A 523 1.48 18.48 -11.16
N LEU A 524 1.60 17.18 -11.08
CA LEU A 524 0.49 16.31 -10.64
C LEU A 524 0.16 16.59 -9.17
N VAL A 525 -1.12 16.44 -8.86
CA VAL A 525 -1.70 16.81 -7.55
C VAL A 525 -1.14 15.94 -6.43
N TYR A 526 -0.74 16.55 -5.31
CA TYR A 526 -0.22 15.92 -4.10
C TYR A 526 1.02 15.04 -4.28
N GLN A 527 1.83 15.31 -5.31
CA GLN A 527 3.10 14.64 -5.56
C GLN A 527 4.27 15.54 -5.10
N PRO A 528 5.01 15.16 -4.04
CA PRO A 528 6.17 15.93 -3.61
C PRO A 528 7.35 15.71 -4.55
N GLU A 529 8.10 16.78 -4.88
CA GLU A 529 9.35 16.63 -5.63
C GLU A 529 10.45 15.94 -4.82
N GLN A 530 10.42 16.10 -3.49
CA GLN A 530 11.44 15.57 -2.60
C GLN A 530 10.79 14.97 -1.37
N LYS A 531 11.26 13.79 -0.99
CA LYS A 531 10.92 13.13 0.26
C LYS A 531 12.18 12.54 0.86
N ILE A 532 12.36 12.71 2.16
CA ILE A 532 13.45 12.07 2.92
C ILE A 532 12.80 11.36 4.10
N ASP A 533 13.11 10.10 4.26
CA ASP A 533 12.77 9.31 5.43
C ASP A 533 14.04 8.80 6.07
N SER A 534 14.14 8.90 7.38
CA SER A 534 15.30 8.44 8.14
C SER A 534 14.86 7.73 9.41
N SER A 535 15.60 6.71 9.81
CA SER A 535 15.35 5.95 11.02
C SER A 535 16.69 5.59 11.67
N LEU A 536 16.92 6.09 12.88
CA LEU A 536 18.05 5.70 13.73
C LEU A 536 17.53 4.74 14.79
N LYS A 537 17.98 3.48 14.72
CA LYS A 537 17.50 2.39 15.54
C LYS A 537 18.58 1.79 16.40
N TYR A 538 18.33 1.76 17.70
CA TYR A 538 19.14 1.08 18.70
C TYR A 538 18.43 -0.19 19.19
N ASN A 539 19.19 -1.30 19.27
CA ASN A 539 18.71 -2.59 19.80
C ASN A 539 19.77 -3.17 20.74
N ASP A 540 19.44 -3.33 22.02
CA ASP A 540 20.37 -3.83 23.04
C ASP A 540 20.55 -5.36 23.05
N HIS A 541 19.91 -6.10 22.10
CA HIS A 541 19.83 -7.55 22.03
C HIS A 541 19.24 -8.24 23.29
N ASN A 542 18.91 -7.46 24.32
CA ASN A 542 18.24 -7.91 25.56
C ASN A 542 16.74 -7.54 25.58
N GLY A 543 16.21 -7.14 24.44
CA GLY A 543 14.81 -6.82 24.24
C GLY A 543 14.44 -5.34 24.30
N LEU A 544 15.39 -4.40 24.54
CA LEU A 544 15.15 -2.97 24.40
C LEU A 544 15.39 -2.55 22.95
N THR A 545 14.40 -1.90 22.36
CA THR A 545 14.51 -1.23 21.07
C THR A 545 14.13 0.23 21.25
N VAL A 546 14.94 1.14 20.70
CA VAL A 546 14.64 2.58 20.62
C VAL A 546 14.81 3.00 19.16
N GLU A 547 13.83 3.67 18.60
CA GLU A 547 13.90 4.16 17.22
C GLU A 547 13.49 5.62 17.15
N LEU A 548 14.35 6.45 16.58
CA LEU A 548 14.08 7.85 16.25
C LEU A 548 13.85 7.95 14.74
N LYS A 549 12.68 8.36 14.34
CA LYS A 549 12.28 8.56 12.95
C LYS A 549 12.28 10.02 12.58
N GLY A 550 12.63 10.33 11.33
CA GLY A 550 12.54 11.66 10.75
C GLY A 550 11.97 11.60 9.36
N GLN A 551 10.99 12.41 9.07
CA GLN A 551 10.41 12.54 7.73
C GLN A 551 10.43 13.99 7.28
N PHE A 552 10.90 14.23 6.05
CA PHE A 552 10.73 15.47 5.31
C PHE A 552 9.89 15.22 4.05
N THR A 553 8.88 16.05 3.83
CA THR A 553 8.08 16.05 2.61
C THR A 553 8.08 17.45 2.00
N GLY A 554 8.47 17.53 0.75
CA GLY A 554 8.56 18.77 -0.02
C GLY A 554 7.21 19.42 -0.30
N ILE A 555 7.23 20.54 -1.01
CA ILE A 555 6.03 21.26 -1.48
C ILE A 555 5.24 20.36 -2.44
N ARG A 556 3.92 20.43 -2.33
CA ARG A 556 2.95 19.76 -3.22
C ARG A 556 1.90 20.76 -3.66
N TYR A 557 1.15 20.39 -4.71
CA TYR A 557 0.04 21.19 -5.21
C TYR A 557 -1.28 20.45 -4.94
N GLY A 558 -2.28 21.16 -4.42
CA GLY A 558 -3.60 20.60 -4.06
C GLY A 558 -4.62 20.64 -5.19
N ASP A 559 -4.29 21.28 -6.32
CA ASP A 559 -5.13 21.38 -7.51
C ASP A 559 -4.30 21.27 -8.79
N ALA A 560 -4.95 20.98 -9.91
CA ALA A 560 -4.31 20.81 -11.22
C ALA A 560 -3.76 22.13 -11.81
N ALA A 561 -4.28 23.29 -11.40
CA ALA A 561 -3.80 24.61 -11.80
C ALA A 561 -2.51 25.00 -11.08
N ASN A 562 -2.13 24.25 -10.03
CA ASN A 562 -1.00 24.50 -9.14
C ASN A 562 -1.08 25.84 -8.37
N ASP A 563 -2.28 26.32 -8.12
CA ASP A 563 -2.54 27.54 -7.37
C ASP A 563 -2.55 27.29 -5.86
N THR A 564 -3.10 26.16 -5.43
CA THR A 564 -3.13 25.74 -4.03
C THR A 564 -1.85 25.01 -3.63
N LYS A 565 -0.94 25.69 -2.94
CA LYS A 565 0.30 25.10 -2.44
C LYS A 565 0.12 24.49 -1.06
N VAL A 566 0.45 23.21 -0.92
CA VAL A 566 0.59 22.53 0.37
C VAL A 566 2.04 22.62 0.81
N LYS A 567 2.28 23.29 1.94
CA LYS A 567 3.63 23.58 2.45
C LYS A 567 4.42 22.30 2.74
N SER A 568 5.74 22.38 2.57
CA SER A 568 6.66 21.35 3.06
C SER A 568 6.61 21.25 4.58
N PHE A 569 6.91 20.07 5.10
CA PHE A 569 7.02 19.83 6.53
C PHE A 569 8.14 18.83 6.84
N TYR A 570 8.58 18.87 8.08
CA TYR A 570 9.38 17.82 8.70
C TYR A 570 8.75 17.43 10.02
N ILE A 571 8.76 16.14 10.33
CA ILE A 571 8.26 15.58 11.59
C ILE A 571 9.25 14.57 12.11
N PHE A 572 9.24 14.40 13.43
CA PHE A 572 10.04 13.38 14.12
C PHE A 572 9.14 12.54 15.01
N GLY A 573 9.42 11.25 15.05
CA GLY A 573 8.76 10.28 15.95
C GLY A 573 9.81 9.56 16.79
N LEU A 574 9.39 9.10 17.96
CA LEU A 574 10.22 8.30 18.87
C LEU A 574 9.42 7.09 19.31
N SER A 575 9.98 5.90 19.13
CA SER A 575 9.45 4.66 19.67
C SER A 575 10.40 4.04 20.66
N VAL A 576 9.86 3.48 21.74
CA VAL A 576 10.60 2.72 22.75
C VAL A 576 9.81 1.47 23.06
N ALA A 577 10.42 0.30 22.94
CA ALA A 577 9.81 -0.97 23.29
C ALA A 577 10.79 -1.81 24.12
N LYS A 578 10.28 -2.47 25.17
CA LYS A 578 11.02 -3.43 25.99
C LYS A 578 10.28 -4.74 26.05
N LYS A 579 10.86 -5.78 25.44
CA LYS A 579 10.39 -7.16 25.53
C LYS A 579 11.08 -7.86 26.70
N PHE A 580 10.30 -8.39 27.61
CA PHE A 580 10.76 -9.15 28.77
C PHE A 580 10.80 -10.66 28.45
N LYS A 581 11.60 -11.41 29.21
CA LYS A 581 11.69 -12.89 29.06
C LYS A 581 10.38 -13.61 29.37
N THR A 582 9.44 -12.96 30.05
CA THR A 582 8.09 -13.46 30.37
C THR A 582 7.12 -13.44 29.18
N GLY A 583 7.54 -12.99 27.99
CA GLY A 583 6.68 -12.81 26.83
C GLY A 583 5.90 -11.49 26.83
N ILE A 584 6.11 -10.63 27.84
CA ILE A 584 5.48 -9.30 27.90
C ILE A 584 6.36 -8.27 27.20
N THR A 585 5.76 -7.42 26.38
CA THR A 585 6.39 -6.24 25.77
C THR A 585 5.66 -4.98 26.26
N CYS A 586 6.37 -4.05 26.89
CA CYS A 586 5.87 -2.71 27.16
C CYS A 586 6.40 -1.75 26.08
N PHE A 587 5.57 -0.85 25.59
CA PHE A 587 5.96 0.09 24.54
C PHE A 587 5.38 1.49 24.76
N GLY A 588 6.05 2.48 24.17
CA GLY A 588 5.59 3.85 24.11
C GLY A 588 6.01 4.50 22.79
N TYR A 589 5.11 5.27 22.18
CA TYR A 589 5.32 5.95 20.90
C TYR A 589 4.96 7.40 21.00
N ILE A 590 5.82 8.26 20.45
CA ILE A 590 5.57 9.69 20.30
C ILE A 590 5.60 10.00 18.81
N ASP A 591 4.50 10.52 18.30
CA ASP A 591 4.43 11.09 16.96
C ASP A 591 4.50 12.60 17.02
N ASN A 592 5.07 13.20 15.95
CA ASN A 592 5.22 14.64 15.82
C ASN A 592 5.83 15.27 17.08
N LEU A 593 7.00 14.76 17.49
CA LEU A 593 7.75 15.12 18.71
C LEU A 593 7.91 16.64 18.91
N LEU A 594 8.05 17.38 17.81
CA LEU A 594 8.23 18.84 17.83
C LEU A 594 6.91 19.63 17.77
N ASN A 595 5.76 18.95 17.87
CA ASN A 595 4.42 19.54 17.80
C ASN A 595 4.22 20.45 16.56
N ARG A 596 4.71 20.01 15.39
CA ARG A 596 4.64 20.75 14.13
C ARG A 596 3.20 20.79 13.63
N LYS A 597 2.73 21.97 13.23
CA LYS A 597 1.46 22.11 12.50
C LYS A 597 1.71 21.86 11.01
N TYR A 598 1.06 20.87 10.43
CA TYR A 598 1.23 20.51 9.03
C TYR A 598 -0.06 19.89 8.45
N GLN A 599 -0.08 19.75 7.12
CA GLN A 599 -1.16 19.11 6.37
C GLN A 599 -0.55 18.17 5.33
N VAL A 600 -1.16 17.03 5.14
CA VAL A 600 -0.86 16.12 4.02
C VAL A 600 -1.77 16.47 2.84
N GLN A 601 -3.04 16.69 3.12
CA GLN A 601 -4.06 17.17 2.17
C GLN A 601 -4.46 18.60 2.53
N SER A 602 -4.69 19.45 1.52
CA SER A 602 -5.10 20.85 1.71
C SER A 602 -6.42 20.95 2.47
N GLY A 603 -6.41 21.71 3.55
CA GLY A 603 -7.58 21.90 4.41
C GLY A 603 -7.77 20.83 5.50
N TYR A 604 -6.92 19.80 5.55
CA TYR A 604 -6.99 18.73 6.54
C TYR A 604 -5.75 18.76 7.45
N PRO A 605 -5.82 19.42 8.60
CA PRO A 605 -4.70 19.50 9.53
C PRO A 605 -4.42 18.14 10.16
N MET A 606 -3.14 17.85 10.29
CA MET A 606 -2.65 16.66 10.96
C MET A 606 -2.53 16.89 12.46
N PRO A 607 -2.57 15.82 13.30
CA PRO A 607 -2.37 15.92 14.72
C PRO A 607 -1.04 16.60 15.08
N GLY A 608 -1.04 17.35 16.18
CA GLY A 608 0.16 17.83 16.84
C GLY A 608 0.90 16.70 17.56
N PHE A 609 1.62 17.03 18.61
CA PHE A 609 2.26 16.02 19.47
C PHE A 609 1.23 14.98 19.94
N SER A 610 1.54 13.70 19.74
CA SER A 610 0.72 12.61 20.24
C SER A 610 1.58 11.52 20.89
N LEU A 611 1.04 10.93 21.95
CA LEU A 611 1.65 9.89 22.76
C LEU A 611 0.72 8.69 22.83
N THR A 612 1.27 7.49 22.62
CA THR A 612 0.59 6.22 22.84
C THR A 612 1.47 5.31 23.66
N GLY A 613 0.91 4.61 24.63
CA GLY A 613 1.61 3.59 25.41
C GLY A 613 0.76 2.34 25.56
N GLY A 614 1.40 1.19 25.72
CA GLY A 614 0.66 -0.06 25.82
C GLY A 614 1.51 -1.28 26.22
N ILE A 615 0.83 -2.42 26.22
CA ILE A 615 1.38 -3.71 26.58
C ILE A 615 0.93 -4.75 25.56
N LYS A 616 1.86 -5.62 25.15
CA LYS A 616 1.59 -6.85 24.41
C LYS A 616 2.06 -8.03 25.25
N ALA A 617 1.24 -9.08 25.35
CA ALA A 617 1.59 -10.34 26.01
C ALA A 617 1.47 -11.51 25.01
N GLU A 618 2.48 -12.37 24.98
CA GLU A 618 2.56 -13.55 24.11
C GLU A 618 2.72 -14.80 24.98
N PHE A 619 1.85 -15.82 24.73
CA PHE A 619 1.80 -17.07 25.48
C PHE A 619 1.89 -18.28 24.55
#